data_e852313b84d7bd22b23ac0edefc925d9
#
_entry.id   e852313b84d7bd22b23ac0edefc925d9
#
_cell.length_a   1.000
_cell.length_b   1.000
_cell.length_c   1.000
_cell.angle_alpha   90.00
_cell.angle_beta   90.00
_cell.angle_gamma   90.00
#
_symmetry.space_group_name_H-M   'P 1'
#
loop_
_entity.id
_entity.type
_entity.pdbx_description
1 polymer ?
#
loop_
_entity_poly.entity_id
_entity_poly.type
_entity_poly.pdbx_seq_one_letter_code
_entity_poly.pdbx_strand_id
1 'polypeptide(L)'
;MIDIFYTYNSIASDDFIKMILTQYYNIPNPVICKSFNGKPFIDGRKIHFNLTHSKQITALAVGKKRVGFDCESLTGKARPAVLNKFSDREKSEIFSVGDFYTHWTAKESYIKFFGETLANLWR
;
A
#
# COMPACT_ATOMS: atom_id res chain seq x y z
N MET A 1 -13.71 8.86 5.92
CA MET A 1 -13.03 7.97 6.88
C MET A 1 -12.41 6.79 6.14
N ILE A 2 -11.22 6.41 6.53
CA ILE A 2 -10.52 5.25 5.98
C ILE A 2 -10.50 4.17 7.05
N ASP A 3 -10.97 2.98 6.69
CA ASP A 3 -10.89 1.80 7.55
C ASP A 3 -9.66 0.99 7.18
N ILE A 4 -8.94 0.48 8.16
CA ILE A 4 -7.75 -0.33 7.95
C ILE A 4 -7.99 -1.72 8.53
N PHE A 5 -7.78 -2.75 7.71
CA PHE A 5 -7.88 -4.15 8.07
C PHE A 5 -6.52 -4.80 7.88
N TYR A 6 -6.15 -5.69 8.78
CA TYR A 6 -4.89 -6.40 8.65
C TYR A 6 -4.98 -7.81 9.21
N THR A 7 -4.08 -8.66 8.76
CA THR A 7 -3.92 -10.01 9.27
C THR A 7 -2.45 -10.42 9.25
N TYR A 8 -2.06 -11.21 10.24
CA TYR A 8 -0.76 -11.85 10.26
C TYR A 8 -0.81 -13.28 9.69
N ASN A 9 -2.00 -13.77 9.35
CA ASN A 9 -2.16 -15.09 8.76
C ASN A 9 -1.76 -15.05 7.28
N SER A 10 -1.22 -16.16 6.79
CA SER A 10 -0.94 -16.32 5.37
C SER A 10 -2.27 -16.43 4.62
N ILE A 11 -2.49 -15.51 3.69
CA ILE A 11 -3.70 -15.46 2.88
C ILE A 11 -3.36 -14.83 1.52
N ALA A 12 -3.96 -15.37 0.45
CA ALA A 12 -3.81 -14.77 -0.86
C ALA A 12 -4.46 -13.38 -0.89
N SER A 13 -3.81 -12.42 -1.56
CA SER A 13 -4.22 -11.02 -1.58
C SER A 13 -5.68 -10.84 -2.05
N ASP A 14 -6.05 -11.48 -3.15
CA ASP A 14 -7.41 -11.34 -3.67
C ASP A 14 -8.45 -11.96 -2.72
N ASP A 15 -8.10 -13.05 -2.05
CA ASP A 15 -8.98 -13.67 -1.07
C ASP A 15 -9.21 -12.74 0.13
N PHE A 16 -8.17 -12.08 0.60
CA PHE A 16 -8.27 -11.12 1.70
C PHE A 16 -9.17 -9.94 1.32
N ILE A 17 -8.96 -9.38 0.14
CA ILE A 17 -9.79 -8.27 -0.37
C ILE A 17 -11.25 -8.70 -0.45
N LYS A 18 -11.53 -9.85 -1.06
CA LYS A 18 -12.91 -10.36 -1.21
C LYS A 18 -13.57 -10.58 0.13
N MET A 19 -12.85 -11.17 1.08
CA MET A 19 -13.36 -11.42 2.42
C MET A 19 -13.78 -10.11 3.10
N ILE A 20 -12.92 -9.10 3.09
CA ILE A 20 -13.18 -7.81 3.72
C ILE A 20 -14.38 -7.11 3.06
N LEU A 21 -14.41 -7.07 1.74
CA LEU A 21 -15.49 -6.40 1.02
C LEU A 21 -16.84 -7.09 1.22
N THR A 22 -16.85 -8.41 1.30
CA THR A 22 -18.08 -9.17 1.55
C THR A 22 -18.56 -9.00 2.99
N GLN A 23 -17.67 -9.15 3.97
CA GLN A 23 -18.07 -9.17 5.38
C GLN A 23 -18.37 -7.78 5.95
N TYR A 24 -17.61 -6.77 5.56
CA TYR A 24 -17.68 -5.44 6.18
C TYR A 24 -18.39 -4.41 5.32
N TYR A 25 -18.52 -4.63 4.02
CA TYR A 25 -19.12 -3.67 3.10
C TYR A 25 -20.30 -4.22 2.31
N ASN A 26 -20.72 -5.44 2.63
CA ASN A 26 -21.89 -6.09 2.02
C ASN A 26 -21.84 -6.16 0.50
N ILE A 27 -20.66 -6.38 -0.05
CA ILE A 27 -20.48 -6.55 -1.49
C ILE A 27 -20.42 -8.05 -1.80
N PRO A 28 -21.49 -8.64 -2.35
CA PRO A 28 -21.50 -10.05 -2.67
C PRO A 28 -20.64 -10.33 -3.90
N ASN A 29 -19.85 -11.40 -3.85
CA ASN A 29 -19.05 -11.88 -4.97
C ASN A 29 -18.27 -10.76 -5.68
N PRO A 30 -17.43 -9.99 -4.97
CA PRO A 30 -16.70 -8.90 -5.60
C PRO A 30 -15.75 -9.43 -6.68
N VAL A 31 -15.75 -8.74 -7.83
CA VAL A 31 -14.84 -9.06 -8.94
C VAL A 31 -13.66 -8.07 -8.88
N ILE A 32 -12.47 -8.60 -8.62
CA ILE A 32 -11.26 -7.82 -8.52
C ILE A 32 -10.69 -7.62 -9.93
N CYS A 33 -10.56 -6.36 -10.32
CA CYS A 33 -9.89 -5.97 -11.56
C CYS A 33 -8.49 -5.47 -11.24
N LYS A 34 -7.61 -5.42 -12.24
CA LYS A 34 -6.27 -4.87 -12.10
C LYS A 34 -6.12 -3.67 -13.02
N SER A 35 -5.59 -2.57 -12.50
CA SER A 35 -5.25 -1.41 -13.30
C SER A 35 -4.02 -1.69 -14.18
N PHE A 36 -3.70 -0.75 -15.06
CA PHE A 36 -2.51 -0.84 -15.92
C PHE A 36 -1.23 -1.13 -15.11
N ASN A 37 -1.10 -0.55 -13.92
CA ASN A 37 0.05 -0.75 -13.05
C ASN A 37 -0.11 -1.91 -12.05
N GLY A 38 -1.14 -2.73 -12.23
CA GLY A 38 -1.37 -3.90 -11.37
C GLY A 38 -2.09 -3.61 -10.06
N LYS A 39 -2.54 -2.37 -9.83
CA LYS A 39 -3.30 -2.02 -8.63
C LYS A 39 -4.69 -2.66 -8.71
N PRO A 40 -5.10 -3.46 -7.70
CA PRO A 40 -6.44 -4.05 -7.70
C PRO A 40 -7.52 -3.00 -7.41
N PHE A 41 -8.66 -3.14 -8.06
CA PHE A 41 -9.81 -2.27 -7.85
C PHE A 41 -11.11 -3.03 -8.19
N ILE A 42 -12.24 -2.43 -7.78
CA ILE A 42 -13.57 -2.92 -8.17
C ILE A 42 -14.20 -1.89 -9.10
N ASP A 43 -14.60 -2.36 -10.29
CA ASP A 43 -15.23 -1.51 -11.28
C ASP A 43 -16.65 -1.11 -10.85
N GLY A 44 -17.04 0.13 -11.17
CA GLY A 44 -18.40 0.63 -10.96
C GLY A 44 -18.80 0.82 -9.50
N ARG A 45 -17.86 0.79 -8.55
CA ARG A 45 -18.16 0.95 -7.12
C ARG A 45 -17.66 2.27 -6.57
N LYS A 46 -18.37 2.77 -5.54
CA LYS A 46 -17.96 3.98 -4.80
C LYS A 46 -16.99 3.67 -3.67
N ILE A 47 -16.55 2.44 -3.55
CA ILE A 47 -15.56 1.99 -2.58
C ILE A 47 -14.21 1.89 -3.27
N HIS A 48 -13.21 2.48 -2.63
CA HIS A 48 -11.82 2.43 -3.06
C HIS A 48 -11.00 1.73 -1.99
N PHE A 49 -10.00 0.99 -2.42
CA PHE A 49 -9.11 0.32 -1.48
C PHE A 49 -7.70 0.26 -2.03
N ASN A 50 -6.75 0.01 -1.14
CA ASN A 50 -5.38 -0.27 -1.50
C ASN A 50 -4.80 -1.32 -0.57
N LEU A 51 -4.14 -2.29 -1.17
CA LEU A 51 -3.54 -3.42 -0.46
C LEU A 51 -2.05 -3.20 -0.29
N THR A 52 -1.53 -3.61 0.84
CA THR A 52 -0.10 -3.72 1.07
C THR A 52 0.21 -4.99 1.82
N HIS A 53 1.38 -5.56 1.58
CA HIS A 53 1.87 -6.68 2.38
C HIS A 53 3.37 -6.53 2.63
N SER A 54 3.78 -6.93 3.79
CA SER A 54 5.16 -7.06 4.20
C SER A 54 5.34 -8.48 4.74
N LYS A 55 6.54 -8.85 5.16
CA LYS A 55 6.90 -10.25 5.47
C LYS A 55 5.85 -11.05 6.24
N GLN A 56 5.16 -10.45 7.19
CA GLN A 56 4.25 -11.16 8.10
C GLN A 56 2.86 -10.56 8.15
N ILE A 57 2.60 -9.50 7.41
CA ILE A 57 1.34 -8.77 7.48
C ILE A 57 0.78 -8.52 6.09
N THR A 58 -0.52 -8.72 5.96
CA THR A 58 -1.30 -8.24 4.81
C THR A 58 -2.29 -7.23 5.34
N ALA A 59 -2.35 -6.05 4.73
CA ALA A 59 -3.20 -4.97 5.20
C ALA A 59 -3.93 -4.31 4.04
N LEU A 60 -5.14 -3.86 4.32
CA LEU A 60 -6.03 -3.23 3.35
C LEU A 60 -6.58 -1.94 3.92
N ALA A 61 -6.42 -0.84 3.21
CA ALA A 61 -7.09 0.42 3.51
C ALA A 61 -8.30 0.56 2.58
N VAL A 62 -9.46 0.87 3.16
CA VAL A 62 -10.71 1.01 2.41
C VAL A 62 -11.34 2.36 2.71
N GLY A 63 -11.78 3.06 1.68
CA GLY A 63 -12.40 4.36 1.83
C GLY A 63 -13.41 4.66 0.73
N LYS A 64 -14.16 5.74 0.91
CA LYS A 64 -15.12 6.22 -0.09
C LYS A 64 -14.45 7.02 -1.20
N LYS A 65 -13.21 7.42 -0.99
CA LYS A 65 -12.39 8.14 -1.97
C LYS A 65 -11.14 7.34 -2.24
N ARG A 66 -10.46 7.69 -3.32
CA ARG A 66 -9.19 7.10 -3.68
C ARG A 66 -8.21 7.12 -2.50
N VAL A 67 -7.50 6.02 -2.29
CA VAL A 67 -6.60 5.85 -1.16
C VAL A 67 -5.29 5.21 -1.59
N GLY A 68 -4.18 5.68 -1.03
CA GLY A 68 -2.87 5.06 -1.13
C GLY A 68 -2.42 4.61 0.24
N PHE A 69 -1.84 3.42 0.33
CA PHE A 69 -1.49 2.80 1.59
C PHE A 69 -0.27 1.91 1.44
N ASP A 70 0.63 1.98 2.40
CA ASP A 70 1.78 1.10 2.46
C ASP A 70 2.15 0.76 3.89
N CYS A 71 2.76 -0.40 4.09
CA CYS A 71 3.36 -0.79 5.36
C CYS A 71 4.67 -1.55 5.11
N GLU A 72 5.60 -1.41 6.04
CA GLU A 72 6.89 -2.07 5.97
C GLU A 72 7.30 -2.59 7.35
N SER A 73 8.07 -3.68 7.37
CA SER A 73 8.64 -4.20 8.60
C SER A 73 9.81 -3.33 9.04
N LEU A 74 9.80 -2.88 10.29
CA LEU A 74 10.91 -2.12 10.87
C LEU A 74 12.12 -2.99 11.23
N THR A 75 11.99 -4.31 11.12
CA THR A 75 13.09 -5.24 11.40
C THR A 75 14.08 -5.36 10.25
N GLY A 76 13.74 -4.83 9.08
CA GLY A 76 14.62 -4.80 7.93
C GLY A 76 15.74 -3.77 8.07
N LYS A 77 16.69 -3.82 7.13
CA LYS A 77 17.74 -2.80 7.01
C LYS A 77 17.32 -1.74 6.01
N ALA A 78 17.82 -0.52 6.18
CA ALA A 78 17.69 0.48 5.13
C ALA A 78 18.31 -0.06 3.84
N ARG A 79 17.67 0.26 2.71
CA ARG A 79 18.11 -0.23 1.39
C ARG A 79 18.99 0.85 0.74
N PRO A 80 20.34 0.67 0.70
CA PRO A 80 21.23 1.73 0.21
C PRO A 80 20.93 2.21 -1.20
N ALA A 81 20.58 1.28 -2.11
CA ALA A 81 20.26 1.63 -3.48
C ALA A 81 19.01 2.52 -3.58
N VAL A 82 18.03 2.30 -2.71
CA VAL A 82 16.82 3.12 -2.63
C VAL A 82 17.12 4.44 -1.95
N LEU A 83 17.87 4.40 -0.83
CA LEU A 83 18.24 5.59 -0.07
C LEU A 83 18.99 6.61 -0.95
N ASN A 84 19.87 6.15 -1.82
CA ASN A 84 20.62 7.03 -2.73
C ASN A 84 19.73 7.78 -3.72
N LYS A 85 18.50 7.35 -3.93
CA LYS A 85 17.53 8.00 -4.81
C LYS A 85 16.68 9.04 -4.10
N PHE A 86 16.78 9.13 -2.78
CA PHE A 86 16.08 10.17 -2.02
C PHE A 86 16.73 11.53 -2.26
N SER A 87 15.96 12.60 -2.13
CA SER A 87 16.50 13.95 -2.21
C SER A 87 17.47 14.21 -1.06
N ASP A 88 18.33 15.22 -1.22
CA ASP A 88 19.28 15.58 -0.17
C ASP A 88 18.54 15.99 1.11
N ARG A 89 17.42 16.69 0.99
CA ARG A 89 16.59 17.05 2.14
C ARG A 89 16.07 15.80 2.86
N GLU A 90 15.54 14.83 2.11
CA GLU A 90 15.06 13.59 2.68
C GLU A 90 16.15 12.80 3.36
N LYS A 91 17.34 12.71 2.74
CA LYS A 91 18.52 12.05 3.34
C LYS A 91 18.92 12.72 4.64
N SER A 92 18.83 14.04 4.72
CA SER A 92 19.18 14.78 5.93
C SER A 92 18.25 14.49 7.12
N GLU A 93 17.07 13.98 6.87
CA GLU A 93 16.07 13.63 7.89
C GLU A 93 16.15 12.16 8.31
N ILE A 94 16.99 11.34 7.69
CA ILE A 94 17.09 9.91 7.95
C ILE A 94 18.27 9.60 8.85
N PHE A 95 17.99 9.37 10.13
CA PHE A 95 19.00 9.06 11.15
C PHE A 95 18.90 7.61 11.66
N SER A 96 17.89 6.85 11.22
CA SER A 96 17.66 5.49 11.69
C SER A 96 16.97 4.67 10.60
N VAL A 97 16.92 3.34 10.79
CA VAL A 97 16.14 2.44 9.93
C VAL A 97 14.66 2.83 9.97
N GLY A 98 14.16 3.24 11.15
CA GLY A 98 12.77 3.71 11.29
C GLY A 98 12.50 4.93 10.44
N ASP A 99 13.40 5.92 10.43
CA ASP A 99 13.27 7.11 9.59
C ASP A 99 13.26 6.76 8.11
N PHE A 100 14.16 5.84 7.70
CA PHE A 100 14.20 5.36 6.32
C PHE A 100 12.84 4.80 5.90
N TYR A 101 12.26 3.90 6.70
CA TYR A 101 10.99 3.29 6.35
C TYR A 101 9.82 4.28 6.42
N THR A 102 9.87 5.28 7.29
CA THR A 102 8.88 6.35 7.32
C THR A 102 8.84 7.09 5.99
N HIS A 103 9.99 7.49 5.47
CA HIS A 103 10.06 8.16 4.16
C HIS A 103 9.70 7.22 3.01
N TRP A 104 10.17 5.97 3.07
CA TRP A 104 9.90 4.98 2.03
C TRP A 104 8.42 4.63 1.94
N THR A 105 7.76 4.38 3.07
CA THR A 105 6.32 4.06 3.07
C THR A 105 5.48 5.25 2.63
N ALA A 106 5.88 6.46 2.97
CA ALA A 106 5.19 7.66 2.48
C ALA A 106 5.28 7.76 0.95
N LYS A 107 6.45 7.51 0.37
CA LYS A 107 6.64 7.50 -1.08
C LYS A 107 5.84 6.39 -1.76
N GLU A 108 5.86 5.18 -1.21
CA GLU A 108 5.10 4.04 -1.73
C GLU A 108 3.59 4.31 -1.68
N SER A 109 3.11 4.92 -0.59
CA SER A 109 1.69 5.29 -0.47
C SER A 109 1.30 6.32 -1.52
N TYR A 110 2.16 7.29 -1.80
CA TYR A 110 1.96 8.29 -2.85
C TYR A 110 1.84 7.63 -4.23
N ILE A 111 2.78 6.74 -4.55
CA ILE A 111 2.77 5.99 -5.82
C ILE A 111 1.47 5.21 -5.96
N LYS A 112 1.10 4.47 -4.92
CA LYS A 112 -0.11 3.64 -4.92
C LYS A 112 -1.38 4.47 -5.04
N PHE A 113 -1.40 5.64 -4.44
CA PHE A 113 -2.55 6.55 -4.56
C PHE A 113 -2.79 6.94 -6.01
N PHE A 114 -1.74 7.31 -6.73
CA PHE A 114 -1.85 7.74 -8.12
C PHE A 114 -1.80 6.58 -9.13
N GLY A 115 -1.53 5.35 -8.66
CA GLY A 115 -1.35 4.21 -9.56
C GLY A 115 -0.11 4.32 -10.43
N GLU A 116 0.89 5.07 -9.96
CA GLU A 116 2.13 5.31 -10.69
C GLU A 116 3.17 4.21 -10.44
N THR A 117 4.24 4.24 -11.22
CA THR A 117 5.38 3.34 -11.06
C THR A 117 6.48 4.02 -10.25
N LEU A 118 7.42 3.23 -9.71
CA LEU A 118 8.60 3.74 -9.03
C LEU A 118 9.40 4.73 -9.88
N ALA A 119 9.44 4.54 -11.19
CA ALA A 119 10.17 5.43 -12.09
C ALA A 119 9.64 6.87 -12.02
N ASN A 120 8.34 7.05 -11.83
CA ASN A 120 7.72 8.37 -11.72
C ASN A 120 8.05 9.07 -10.41
N LEU A 121 8.37 8.30 -9.37
CA LEU A 121 8.68 8.84 -8.05
C LEU A 121 9.99 9.64 -8.04
N TRP A 122 10.94 9.26 -8.87
CA TRP A 122 12.29 9.81 -8.86
C TRP A 122 12.49 11.01 -9.79
N ARG A 123 11.43 11.51 -10.34
CA ARG A 123 11.46 12.70 -11.19
C ARG A 123 11.67 13.98 -10.38
#